data_3a7a57355b9a5209611b453643582bdf
#
_entry.id   3a7a57355b9a5209611b453643582bdf
#
_cell.length_a   1.000
_cell.length_b   1.000
_cell.length_c   1.000
_cell.angle_alpha   90.00
_cell.angle_beta   90.00
_cell.angle_gamma   90.00
#
_symmetry.space_group_name_H-M   'P 1'
#
loop_
_entity.id
_entity.type
_entity.pdbx_description
1 polymer ?
#
loop_
_entity_poly.entity_id
_entity_poly.type
_entity_poly.pdbx_seq_one_letter_code
_entity_poly.pdbx_strand_id
1 'polypeptide(L)'
;MLVILSAIAFAAQAAPLIDHPGPRIIVEGFGSAKNPPNVATLSYSVQGEGQTSDQAVAAMVTKSAAIEGALQSIDPSIALRSAEVEVQAVRGNDCKQDRYDETLRLSEGECAIKGHVAKQEFTVRTSRVADAGTMVGLAGRHGAFDPSIGGFRLADERDAKRQAIAAALADARFKAEAIAASSNAALGNVLSASLDGAVAQDIVVTGARRPQANLVAGSPVTVKVAPGPVETTARVTVTYAISR
;
A
#
# COMPACT_ATOMS: atom_id res chain seq x y z
N MET A 1 -40.49 15.80 -35.75
CA MET A 1 -39.34 16.22 -35.00
C MET A 1 -38.32 15.08 -35.07
N LEU A 2 -37.36 15.20 -35.99
CA LEU A 2 -36.43 14.14 -36.36
C LEU A 2 -35.13 14.36 -35.59
N VAL A 3 -34.76 13.46 -34.65
CA VAL A 3 -33.51 13.53 -33.88
C VAL A 3 -32.47 12.70 -34.63
N ILE A 4 -31.47 13.41 -35.18
CA ILE A 4 -30.29 12.78 -35.83
C ILE A 4 -29.25 12.48 -34.75
N LEU A 5 -29.03 11.18 -34.45
CA LEU A 5 -27.95 10.70 -33.59
C LEU A 5 -26.67 10.64 -34.43
N SER A 6 -25.75 11.58 -34.21
CA SER A 6 -24.42 11.52 -34.81
C SER A 6 -23.51 10.59 -33.95
N ALA A 7 -23.20 9.43 -34.51
CA ALA A 7 -22.19 8.52 -33.94
C ALA A 7 -20.78 9.07 -34.27
N ILE A 8 -20.05 9.49 -33.25
CA ILE A 8 -18.62 9.86 -33.35
C ILE A 8 -17.81 8.56 -33.29
N ALA A 9 -17.28 8.10 -34.43
CA ALA A 9 -16.35 6.99 -34.50
C ALA A 9 -14.96 7.46 -34.00
N PHE A 10 -14.52 6.95 -32.86
CA PHE A 10 -13.14 7.12 -32.39
C PHE A 10 -12.26 6.17 -33.21
N ALA A 11 -11.51 6.72 -34.18
CA ALA A 11 -10.47 5.98 -34.88
C ALA A 11 -9.26 5.83 -33.94
N ALA A 12 -9.02 4.61 -33.45
CA ALA A 12 -7.79 4.27 -32.76
C ALA A 12 -6.62 4.41 -33.77
N GLN A 13 -5.80 5.44 -33.61
CA GLN A 13 -4.57 5.59 -34.39
C GLN A 13 -3.57 4.58 -33.86
N ALA A 14 -3.35 3.50 -34.62
CA ALA A 14 -2.22 2.60 -34.40
C ALA A 14 -0.92 3.41 -34.59
N ALA A 15 -0.06 3.40 -33.57
CA ALA A 15 1.26 4.00 -33.66
C ALA A 15 2.02 3.36 -34.85
N PRO A 16 2.77 4.11 -35.67
CA PRO A 16 3.50 3.56 -36.78
C PRO A 16 4.53 2.55 -36.25
N LEU A 17 4.42 1.30 -36.68
CA LEU A 17 5.47 0.31 -36.52
C LEU A 17 6.69 0.84 -37.29
N ILE A 18 7.75 1.22 -36.60
CA ILE A 18 9.02 1.59 -37.23
C ILE A 18 9.58 0.27 -37.82
N ASP A 19 9.34 0.07 -39.10
CA ASP A 19 9.87 -1.09 -39.82
C ASP A 19 11.37 -0.85 -40.11
N HIS A 20 12.24 -1.53 -39.35
CA HIS A 20 13.68 -1.48 -39.59
C HIS A 20 13.99 -2.53 -40.65
N PRO A 21 14.36 -2.12 -41.91
CA PRO A 21 14.71 -3.05 -42.95
C PRO A 21 16.02 -3.74 -42.59
N GLY A 22 16.02 -5.06 -42.40
CA GLY A 22 17.21 -5.88 -42.17
C GLY A 22 17.03 -7.03 -41.17
N PRO A 23 18.00 -7.97 -41.16
CA PRO A 23 17.99 -9.08 -40.19
C PRO A 23 18.09 -8.54 -38.77
N ARG A 24 17.25 -9.06 -37.89
CA ARG A 24 17.12 -8.58 -36.50
C ARG A 24 16.80 -9.70 -35.53
N ILE A 25 17.18 -9.51 -34.26
CA ILE A 25 16.80 -10.36 -33.14
C ILE A 25 15.94 -9.49 -32.21
N ILE A 26 14.77 -10.02 -31.81
CA ILE A 26 13.91 -9.42 -30.80
C ILE A 26 13.91 -10.32 -29.57
N VAL A 27 14.24 -9.76 -28.42
CA VAL A 27 14.31 -10.51 -27.16
C VAL A 27 13.62 -9.76 -26.04
N GLU A 28 13.06 -10.52 -25.10
CA GLU A 28 12.62 -9.99 -23.83
C GLU A 28 13.69 -10.22 -22.76
N GLY A 29 14.00 -9.17 -22.02
CA GLY A 29 14.86 -9.21 -20.85
C GLY A 29 14.08 -9.01 -19.58
N PHE A 30 14.46 -9.75 -18.54
CA PHE A 30 13.90 -9.66 -17.21
C PHE A 30 14.98 -9.26 -16.22
N GLY A 31 14.65 -8.35 -15.30
CA GLY A 31 15.59 -7.93 -14.27
C GLY A 31 14.89 -7.70 -12.96
N SER A 32 15.60 -7.91 -11.87
CA SER A 32 15.13 -7.59 -10.53
C SER A 32 16.22 -6.90 -9.72
N ALA A 33 15.78 -6.10 -8.76
CA ALA A 33 16.63 -5.47 -7.75
C ALA A 33 16.01 -5.69 -6.37
N LYS A 34 16.84 -6.06 -5.39
CA LYS A 34 16.43 -6.31 -4.00
C LYS A 34 17.02 -5.25 -3.10
N ASN A 35 16.18 -4.46 -2.47
CA ASN A 35 16.59 -3.35 -1.60
C ASN A 35 15.94 -3.46 -0.23
N PRO A 36 16.67 -3.19 0.89
CA PRO A 36 16.05 -3.17 2.20
C PRO A 36 14.99 -2.06 2.26
N PRO A 37 13.80 -2.33 2.83
CA PRO A 37 12.78 -1.30 3.00
C PRO A 37 13.26 -0.21 3.96
N ASN A 38 12.90 1.02 3.70
CA ASN A 38 13.23 2.17 4.52
C ASN A 38 12.00 2.94 5.04
N VAL A 39 10.80 2.42 4.79
CA VAL A 39 9.54 2.91 5.35
C VAL A 39 8.69 1.74 5.81
N ALA A 40 8.18 1.83 7.05
CA ALA A 40 7.09 1.00 7.55
C ALA A 40 5.79 1.81 7.58
N THR A 41 4.68 1.14 7.28
CA THR A 41 3.33 1.70 7.40
C THR A 41 2.60 0.95 8.51
N LEU A 42 2.06 1.69 9.47
CA LEU A 42 1.23 1.16 10.56
C LEU A 42 -0.22 1.61 10.34
N SER A 43 -1.16 0.81 10.78
CA SER A 43 -2.59 1.11 10.76
C SER A 43 -3.20 0.81 12.12
N TYR A 44 -4.10 1.67 12.58
CA TYR A 44 -4.88 1.46 13.79
C TYR A 44 -6.16 2.31 13.75
N SER A 45 -7.12 1.97 14.60
CA SER A 45 -8.29 2.80 14.84
C SER A 45 -8.34 3.28 16.28
N VAL A 46 -9.00 4.42 16.50
CA VAL A 46 -9.25 4.98 17.83
C VAL A 46 -10.74 5.13 18.02
N GLN A 47 -11.22 4.74 19.21
CA GLN A 47 -12.62 4.87 19.59
C GLN A 47 -12.73 5.68 20.87
N GLY A 48 -13.71 6.60 20.87
CA GLY A 48 -14.16 7.32 22.05
C GLY A 48 -15.62 7.04 22.33
N GLU A 49 -15.99 6.98 23.59
CA GLU A 49 -17.36 6.73 24.05
C GLU A 49 -17.84 7.91 24.91
N GLY A 50 -19.13 8.20 24.86
CA GLY A 50 -19.74 9.27 25.64
C GLY A 50 -21.26 9.20 25.65
N GLN A 51 -21.89 9.91 26.59
CA GLN A 51 -23.35 10.03 26.65
C GLN A 51 -23.88 10.88 25.48
N THR A 52 -23.09 11.83 25.01
CA THR A 52 -23.36 12.64 23.82
C THR A 52 -22.33 12.43 22.75
N SER A 53 -22.64 12.79 21.49
CA SER A 53 -21.72 12.75 20.37
C SER A 53 -20.43 13.54 20.66
N ASP A 54 -20.56 14.74 21.24
CA ASP A 54 -19.42 15.60 21.56
C ASP A 54 -18.48 14.96 22.60
N GLN A 55 -19.05 14.30 23.63
CA GLN A 55 -18.25 13.58 24.61
C GLN A 55 -17.51 12.39 23.98
N ALA A 56 -18.16 11.65 23.09
CA ALA A 56 -17.54 10.55 22.37
C ALA A 56 -16.37 11.04 21.49
N VAL A 57 -16.57 12.12 20.73
CA VAL A 57 -15.54 12.76 19.91
C VAL A 57 -14.39 13.28 20.77
N ALA A 58 -14.67 13.97 21.88
CA ALA A 58 -13.63 14.48 22.77
C ALA A 58 -12.77 13.36 23.38
N ALA A 59 -13.40 12.24 23.78
CA ALA A 59 -12.70 11.07 24.29
C ALA A 59 -11.80 10.43 23.21
N MET A 60 -12.27 10.33 21.96
CA MET A 60 -11.51 9.82 20.82
C MET A 60 -10.30 10.73 20.54
N VAL A 61 -10.50 12.06 20.48
CA VAL A 61 -9.43 13.04 20.23
C VAL A 61 -8.35 12.97 21.32
N THR A 62 -8.74 12.85 22.58
CA THR A 62 -7.80 12.72 23.70
C THR A 62 -6.93 11.46 23.55
N LYS A 63 -7.52 10.32 23.20
CA LYS A 63 -6.78 9.07 22.97
C LYS A 63 -5.86 9.18 21.74
N SER A 64 -6.34 9.75 20.63
CA SER A 64 -5.53 9.88 19.41
C SER A 64 -4.31 10.78 19.64
N ALA A 65 -4.45 11.88 20.38
CA ALA A 65 -3.35 12.75 20.75
C ALA A 65 -2.31 12.03 21.64
N ALA A 66 -2.75 11.20 22.58
CA ALA A 66 -1.85 10.40 23.42
C ALA A 66 -1.07 9.36 22.59
N ILE A 67 -1.73 8.70 21.63
CA ILE A 67 -1.08 7.75 20.71
C ILE A 67 -0.06 8.49 19.85
N GLU A 68 -0.44 9.60 19.23
CA GLU A 68 0.46 10.38 18.37
C GLU A 68 1.71 10.82 19.14
N GLY A 69 1.56 11.42 20.31
CA GLY A 69 2.69 11.82 21.15
C GLY A 69 3.60 10.64 21.53
N ALA A 70 3.01 9.48 21.83
CA ALA A 70 3.76 8.27 22.13
C ALA A 70 4.55 7.77 20.90
N LEU A 71 3.98 7.78 19.71
CA LEU A 71 4.66 7.38 18.48
C LEU A 71 5.76 8.37 18.10
N GLN A 72 5.53 9.67 18.26
CA GLN A 72 6.53 10.74 18.03
C GLN A 72 7.72 10.64 18.98
N SER A 73 7.56 10.06 20.17
CA SER A 73 8.68 9.80 21.07
C SER A 73 9.71 8.81 20.50
N ILE A 74 9.29 7.92 19.60
CA ILE A 74 10.16 6.97 18.89
C ILE A 74 10.69 7.57 17.59
N ASP A 75 9.82 8.18 16.80
CA ASP A 75 10.16 8.82 15.53
C ASP A 75 9.44 10.18 15.42
N PRO A 76 10.12 11.29 15.72
CA PRO A 76 9.54 12.63 15.59
C PRO A 76 9.11 13.00 14.17
N SER A 77 9.58 12.26 13.16
CA SER A 77 9.33 12.52 11.74
C SER A 77 8.18 11.68 11.16
N ILE A 78 7.37 11.02 12.00
CA ILE A 78 6.24 10.24 11.51
C ILE A 78 5.31 11.08 10.62
N ALA A 79 4.84 10.49 9.53
CA ALA A 79 3.77 11.06 8.72
C ALA A 79 2.46 10.36 9.10
N LEU A 80 1.61 11.07 9.83
CA LEU A 80 0.30 10.61 10.26
C LEU A 80 -0.77 11.10 9.28
N ARG A 81 -1.67 10.20 8.90
CA ARG A 81 -2.87 10.49 8.13
C ARG A 81 -4.07 9.89 8.85
N SER A 82 -5.15 10.65 8.95
CA SER A 82 -6.42 10.20 9.48
C SER A 82 -7.45 10.05 8.37
N ALA A 83 -8.33 9.08 8.53
CA ALA A 83 -9.52 8.91 7.72
C ALA A 83 -10.68 9.76 8.29
N GLU A 84 -11.84 9.58 7.73
CA GLU A 84 -13.10 10.18 8.14
C GLU A 84 -13.47 9.82 9.59
N VAL A 85 -14.11 10.75 10.30
CA VAL A 85 -14.64 10.52 11.65
C VAL A 85 -16.06 9.99 11.52
N GLU A 86 -16.33 8.85 12.12
CA GLU A 86 -17.64 8.25 12.20
C GLU A 86 -18.18 8.37 13.64
N VAL A 87 -19.42 8.85 13.81
CA VAL A 87 -20.10 8.90 15.11
C VAL A 87 -21.40 8.13 15.02
N GLN A 88 -21.55 7.14 15.88
CA GLN A 88 -22.73 6.29 15.92
C GLN A 88 -23.41 6.35 17.27
N ALA A 89 -24.75 6.42 17.25
CA ALA A 89 -25.56 6.24 18.44
C ALA A 89 -25.66 4.75 18.80
N VAL A 90 -25.37 4.42 20.05
CA VAL A 90 -25.47 3.06 20.59
C VAL A 90 -26.80 2.90 21.29
N ARG A 91 -27.52 1.83 20.96
CA ARG A 91 -28.80 1.45 21.55
C ARG A 91 -28.65 0.19 22.39
N GLY A 92 -29.66 -0.14 23.22
CA GLY A 92 -29.68 -1.37 23.98
C GLY A 92 -29.72 -2.62 23.06
N ASN A 93 -29.20 -3.73 23.56
CA ASN A 93 -29.17 -5.01 22.81
C ASN A 93 -30.57 -5.56 22.51
N ASP A 94 -31.58 -5.16 23.30
CA ASP A 94 -32.96 -5.58 23.17
C ASP A 94 -33.73 -4.80 22.10
N CYS A 95 -33.12 -3.75 21.56
CA CYS A 95 -33.66 -3.00 20.42
C CYS A 95 -33.56 -3.85 19.14
N LYS A 96 -34.61 -4.67 18.87
CA LYS A 96 -34.72 -5.45 17.65
C LYS A 96 -35.05 -4.52 16.47
N GLN A 97 -34.05 -3.98 15.85
CA GLN A 97 -34.17 -3.27 14.58
C GLN A 97 -33.74 -4.23 13.48
N ASP A 98 -34.73 -4.85 12.82
CA ASP A 98 -34.46 -5.69 11.65
C ASP A 98 -33.82 -4.82 10.57
N ARG A 99 -32.78 -5.34 9.93
CA ARG A 99 -32.01 -4.63 8.89
C ARG A 99 -32.85 -4.25 7.65
N TYR A 100 -34.07 -4.80 7.54
CA TYR A 100 -35.01 -4.60 6.44
C TYR A 100 -36.24 -3.76 6.85
N ASP A 101 -36.32 -3.33 8.13
CA ASP A 101 -37.44 -2.49 8.60
C ASP A 101 -37.04 -1.01 8.44
N GLU A 102 -37.46 -0.39 7.34
CA GLU A 102 -37.29 1.04 7.06
C GLU A 102 -38.20 1.94 7.90
N THR A 103 -39.00 1.38 8.80
CA THR A 103 -39.91 2.14 9.62
C THR A 103 -39.14 3.02 10.61
N LEU A 104 -39.32 4.34 10.50
CA LEU A 104 -38.75 5.30 11.47
C LEU A 104 -39.37 5.05 12.84
N ARG A 105 -38.55 4.75 13.85
CA ARG A 105 -38.95 4.54 15.24
C ARG A 105 -38.37 5.60 16.14
N LEU A 106 -39.15 6.00 17.13
CA LEU A 106 -38.68 6.91 18.18
C LEU A 106 -37.60 6.21 19.01
N SER A 107 -36.67 7.04 19.56
CA SER A 107 -35.59 6.55 20.42
C SER A 107 -36.07 6.41 21.88
N GLU A 108 -37.07 5.55 22.11
CA GLU A 108 -37.73 5.35 23.40
C GLU A 108 -37.65 3.86 23.83
N GLY A 109 -37.85 3.64 25.13
CA GLY A 109 -37.90 2.28 25.70
C GLY A 109 -36.59 1.51 25.45
N GLU A 110 -36.70 0.29 24.94
CA GLU A 110 -35.58 -0.58 24.63
C GLU A 110 -34.68 -0.03 23.49
N CYS A 111 -35.24 0.81 22.62
CA CYS A 111 -34.52 1.48 21.55
C CYS A 111 -33.98 2.87 21.92
N ALA A 112 -34.03 3.25 23.18
CA ALA A 112 -33.41 4.49 23.65
C ALA A 112 -31.91 4.50 23.38
N ILE A 113 -31.40 5.67 23.02
CA ILE A 113 -29.95 5.87 22.84
C ILE A 113 -29.29 5.77 24.22
N LYS A 114 -28.35 4.82 24.35
CA LYS A 114 -27.57 4.58 25.58
C LYS A 114 -26.28 5.39 25.63
N GLY A 115 -25.82 5.87 24.49
CA GLY A 115 -24.60 6.65 24.34
C GLY A 115 -24.19 6.77 22.88
N HIS A 116 -23.00 7.27 22.67
CA HIS A 116 -22.41 7.45 21.34
C HIS A 116 -20.99 6.89 21.31
N VAL A 117 -20.60 6.37 20.16
CA VAL A 117 -19.22 5.95 19.86
C VAL A 117 -18.72 6.77 18.69
N ALA A 118 -17.59 7.45 18.87
CA ALA A 118 -16.84 8.07 17.80
C ALA A 118 -15.66 7.17 17.42
N LYS A 119 -15.43 6.96 16.12
CA LYS A 119 -14.35 6.14 15.59
C LYS A 119 -13.61 6.89 14.51
N GLN A 120 -12.28 6.71 14.45
CA GLN A 120 -11.44 7.22 13.38
C GLN A 120 -10.29 6.25 13.11
N GLU A 121 -9.94 6.07 11.84
CA GLU A 121 -8.82 5.24 11.41
C GLU A 121 -7.60 6.12 11.12
N PHE A 122 -6.42 5.57 11.44
CA PHE A 122 -5.14 6.25 11.26
C PHE A 122 -4.17 5.36 10.51
N THR A 123 -3.38 6.01 9.64
CA THR A 123 -2.23 5.41 8.97
C THR A 123 -1.00 6.24 9.31
N VAL A 124 0.03 5.57 9.81
CA VAL A 124 1.32 6.18 10.16
C VAL A 124 2.42 5.62 9.30
N ARG A 125 3.25 6.49 8.75
CA ARG A 125 4.50 6.11 8.08
C ARG A 125 5.68 6.52 8.93
N THR A 126 6.64 5.61 9.07
CA THR A 126 7.86 5.83 9.81
C THR A 126 9.07 5.34 9.03
N SER A 127 10.19 6.06 9.14
CA SER A 127 11.50 5.62 8.64
C SER A 127 12.20 4.65 9.60
N ARG A 128 11.70 4.54 10.84
CA ARG A 128 12.22 3.64 11.88
C ARG A 128 11.67 2.22 11.70
N VAL A 129 11.97 1.59 10.56
CA VAL A 129 11.46 0.27 10.18
C VAL A 129 11.66 -0.77 11.28
N ALA A 130 12.84 -0.81 11.89
CA ALA A 130 13.16 -1.78 12.95
C ALA A 130 12.30 -1.61 14.21
N ASP A 131 11.78 -0.41 14.47
CA ASP A 131 11.01 -0.07 15.67
C ASP A 131 9.50 -0.16 15.44
N ALA A 132 9.05 -0.48 14.22
CA ALA A 132 7.64 -0.55 13.85
C ALA A 132 6.82 -1.46 14.78
N GLY A 133 7.37 -2.61 15.21
CA GLY A 133 6.72 -3.50 16.16
C GLY A 133 6.54 -2.87 17.55
N THR A 134 7.53 -2.12 18.03
CA THR A 134 7.45 -1.36 19.28
C THR A 134 6.38 -0.27 19.18
N MET A 135 6.31 0.43 18.05
CA MET A 135 5.30 1.47 17.81
C MET A 135 3.87 0.89 17.81
N VAL A 136 3.64 -0.28 17.21
CA VAL A 136 2.36 -1.00 17.26
C VAL A 136 1.98 -1.34 18.72
N GLY A 137 2.91 -1.90 19.49
CA GLY A 137 2.69 -2.20 20.91
C GLY A 137 2.38 -0.95 21.73
N LEU A 138 3.07 0.17 21.44
CA LEU A 138 2.85 1.44 22.11
C LEU A 138 1.49 2.06 21.77
N ALA A 139 1.08 2.01 20.50
CA ALA A 139 -0.25 2.44 20.08
C ALA A 139 -1.35 1.67 20.82
N GLY A 140 -1.23 0.33 20.89
CA GLY A 140 -2.18 -0.52 21.64
C GLY A 140 -2.24 -0.17 23.12
N ARG A 141 -1.10 0.13 23.76
CA ARG A 141 -1.05 0.57 25.17
C ARG A 141 -1.83 1.85 25.40
N HIS A 142 -1.82 2.78 24.46
CA HIS A 142 -2.55 4.05 24.53
C HIS A 142 -3.99 3.96 24.04
N GLY A 143 -4.50 2.74 23.81
CA GLY A 143 -5.92 2.50 23.50
C GLY A 143 -6.24 2.50 22.01
N ALA A 144 -5.27 2.28 21.15
CA ALA A 144 -5.53 1.96 19.74
C ALA A 144 -6.21 0.59 19.61
N PHE A 145 -7.19 0.50 18.72
CA PHE A 145 -7.84 -0.74 18.32
C PHE A 145 -7.14 -1.31 17.08
N ASP A 146 -6.93 -2.61 17.07
CA ASP A 146 -6.34 -3.39 15.98
C ASP A 146 -5.05 -2.77 15.38
N PRO A 147 -4.09 -2.30 16.23
CA PRO A 147 -2.85 -1.73 15.73
C PRO A 147 -2.03 -2.81 15.03
N SER A 148 -1.59 -2.53 13.81
CA SER A 148 -0.88 -3.50 12.97
C SER A 148 0.15 -2.82 12.06
N ILE A 149 1.10 -3.63 11.55
CA ILE A 149 1.99 -3.21 10.48
C ILE A 149 1.31 -3.55 9.15
N GLY A 150 0.96 -2.53 8.37
CA GLY A 150 0.33 -2.70 7.05
C GLY A 150 1.31 -3.12 5.96
N GLY A 151 2.60 -2.81 6.12
CA GLY A 151 3.62 -3.21 5.16
C GLY A 151 4.92 -2.42 5.25
N PHE A 152 5.87 -2.84 4.43
CA PHE A 152 7.19 -2.24 4.30
C PHE A 152 7.47 -1.92 2.84
N ARG A 153 8.10 -0.76 2.58
CA ARG A 153 8.38 -0.29 1.22
C ARG A 153 9.61 0.59 1.14
N LEU A 154 9.95 0.98 -0.07
CA LEU A 154 10.92 2.03 -0.34
C LEU A 154 10.21 3.39 -0.35
N ALA A 155 10.81 4.40 0.28
CA ALA A 155 10.32 5.78 0.21
C ALA A 155 10.44 6.34 -1.21
N ASP A 156 11.52 5.96 -1.89
CA ASP A 156 11.79 6.28 -3.30
C ASP A 156 12.23 5.01 -4.03
N GLU A 157 11.50 4.68 -5.07
CA GLU A 157 11.73 3.47 -5.88
C GLU A 157 12.60 3.73 -7.11
N ARG A 158 12.99 4.99 -7.40
CA ARG A 158 13.69 5.34 -8.65
C ARG A 158 15.00 4.58 -8.83
N ASP A 159 15.77 4.45 -7.76
CA ASP A 159 17.05 3.74 -7.81
C ASP A 159 16.85 2.24 -7.99
N ALA A 160 15.90 1.65 -7.30
CA ALA A 160 15.54 0.25 -7.43
C ALA A 160 15.03 -0.05 -8.86
N LYS A 161 14.18 0.82 -9.41
CA LYS A 161 13.70 0.72 -10.80
C LYS A 161 14.85 0.82 -11.82
N ARG A 162 15.79 1.76 -11.61
CA ARG A 162 16.99 1.85 -12.49
C ARG A 162 17.83 0.58 -12.45
N GLN A 163 18.05 0.01 -11.26
CA GLN A 163 18.78 -1.24 -11.10
C GLN A 163 18.08 -2.41 -11.80
N ALA A 164 16.77 -2.55 -11.62
CA ALA A 164 15.97 -3.60 -12.25
C ALA A 164 15.97 -3.46 -13.79
N ILE A 165 15.85 -2.23 -14.32
CA ILE A 165 15.93 -1.98 -15.77
C ILE A 165 17.30 -2.32 -16.31
N ALA A 166 18.38 -1.93 -15.61
CA ALA A 166 19.75 -2.27 -16.04
C ALA A 166 19.96 -3.80 -16.08
N ALA A 167 19.46 -4.52 -15.08
CA ALA A 167 19.50 -5.98 -15.06
C ALA A 167 18.69 -6.60 -16.22
N ALA A 168 17.51 -6.04 -16.52
CA ALA A 168 16.68 -6.50 -17.64
C ALA A 168 17.36 -6.29 -19.01
N LEU A 169 18.02 -5.15 -19.20
CA LEU A 169 18.78 -4.88 -20.43
C LEU A 169 19.99 -5.81 -20.57
N ALA A 170 20.68 -6.12 -19.46
CA ALA A 170 21.78 -7.09 -19.46
C ALA A 170 21.31 -8.50 -19.83
N ASP A 171 20.16 -8.93 -19.29
CA ASP A 171 19.55 -10.23 -19.63
C ASP A 171 19.12 -10.29 -21.11
N ALA A 172 18.48 -9.22 -21.62
CA ALA A 172 18.12 -9.13 -23.02
C ALA A 172 19.34 -9.25 -23.93
N ARG A 173 20.44 -8.54 -23.59
CA ARG A 173 21.69 -8.61 -24.34
C ARG A 173 22.29 -10.01 -24.31
N PHE A 174 22.38 -10.64 -23.17
CA PHE A 174 22.87 -12.01 -23.01
C PHE A 174 22.10 -13.00 -23.90
N LYS A 175 20.78 -12.92 -23.92
CA LYS A 175 19.92 -13.75 -24.78
C LYS A 175 20.16 -13.48 -26.25
N ALA A 176 20.26 -12.19 -26.63
CA ALA A 176 20.52 -11.82 -28.04
C ALA A 176 21.89 -12.32 -28.53
N GLU A 177 22.93 -12.23 -27.70
CA GLU A 177 24.28 -12.75 -28.01
C GLU A 177 24.25 -14.25 -28.19
N ALA A 178 23.55 -15.01 -27.34
CA ALA A 178 23.40 -16.45 -27.45
C ALA A 178 22.68 -16.87 -28.75
N ILE A 179 21.61 -16.14 -29.13
CA ILE A 179 20.88 -16.41 -30.39
C ILE A 179 21.75 -16.09 -31.60
N ALA A 180 22.45 -14.95 -31.62
CA ALA A 180 23.32 -14.55 -32.71
C ALA A 180 24.44 -15.58 -32.93
N ALA A 181 25.14 -15.97 -31.85
CA ALA A 181 26.18 -16.99 -31.90
C ALA A 181 25.69 -18.34 -32.43
N SER A 182 24.53 -18.81 -32.00
CA SER A 182 23.92 -20.07 -32.44
C SER A 182 23.50 -20.03 -33.92
N SER A 183 23.30 -18.84 -34.47
CA SER A 183 22.89 -18.60 -35.86
C SER A 183 24.07 -18.24 -36.77
N ASN A 184 25.32 -18.37 -36.30
CA ASN A 184 26.53 -17.91 -36.98
C ASN A 184 26.44 -16.45 -37.45
N ALA A 185 25.84 -15.59 -36.65
CA ALA A 185 25.68 -14.15 -36.88
C ALA A 185 26.38 -13.34 -35.77
N ALA A 186 26.81 -12.13 -36.11
CA ALA A 186 27.31 -11.18 -35.12
C ALA A 186 26.18 -10.28 -34.61
N LEU A 187 26.10 -10.08 -33.29
CA LEU A 187 25.14 -9.14 -32.68
C LEU A 187 25.57 -7.70 -32.97
N GLY A 188 24.67 -6.91 -33.55
CA GLY A 188 24.88 -5.52 -33.88
C GLY A 188 24.31 -4.57 -32.83
N ASN A 189 24.05 -3.34 -33.27
CA ASN A 189 23.53 -2.29 -32.41
C ASN A 189 22.06 -2.51 -32.02
N VAL A 190 21.65 -1.87 -30.89
CA VAL A 190 20.24 -1.77 -30.52
C VAL A 190 19.51 -0.90 -31.55
N LEU A 191 18.46 -1.44 -32.14
CA LEU A 191 17.56 -0.71 -33.05
C LEU A 191 16.40 -0.06 -32.31
N SER A 192 15.84 -0.77 -31.32
CA SER A 192 14.79 -0.24 -30.44
C SER A 192 14.84 -0.94 -29.09
N ALA A 193 14.40 -0.21 -28.07
CA ALA A 193 14.18 -0.77 -26.75
C ALA A 193 12.88 -0.16 -26.18
N SER A 194 12.00 -1.00 -25.66
CA SER A 194 10.80 -0.62 -24.95
C SER A 194 10.80 -1.18 -23.54
N LEU A 195 10.29 -0.40 -22.60
CA LEU A 195 10.08 -0.81 -21.22
C LEU A 195 8.61 -1.16 -21.03
N ASP A 196 8.31 -2.43 -20.74
CA ASP A 196 6.93 -2.89 -20.54
C ASP A 196 6.39 -2.62 -19.11
N GLY A 197 7.24 -2.07 -18.25
CA GLY A 197 6.92 -1.65 -16.89
C GLY A 197 8.02 -2.01 -15.89
N ALA A 198 8.12 -1.24 -14.82
CA ALA A 198 8.92 -1.54 -13.65
C ALA A 198 8.04 -1.37 -12.40
N VAL A 199 7.84 -2.45 -11.66
CA VAL A 199 6.95 -2.51 -10.48
C VAL A 199 7.74 -2.92 -9.25
N ALA A 200 7.58 -2.17 -8.15
CA ALA A 200 8.03 -2.58 -6.83
C ALA A 200 6.90 -3.34 -6.13
N GLN A 201 7.24 -4.46 -5.52
CA GLN A 201 6.29 -5.23 -4.70
C GLN A 201 6.47 -4.84 -3.24
N ASP A 202 5.43 -4.26 -2.66
CA ASP A 202 5.38 -3.98 -1.23
C ASP A 202 5.29 -5.29 -0.43
N ILE A 203 6.04 -5.37 0.66
CA ILE A 203 5.93 -6.49 1.59
C ILE A 203 4.70 -6.24 2.46
N VAL A 204 3.61 -6.95 2.17
CA VAL A 204 2.39 -6.96 2.99
C VAL A 204 2.56 -7.97 4.12
N VAL A 205 2.48 -7.50 5.38
CA VAL A 205 2.50 -8.38 6.55
C VAL A 205 1.06 -8.77 6.88
N THR A 206 0.68 -9.98 6.48
CA THR A 206 -0.58 -10.60 6.95
C THR A 206 -0.34 -11.21 8.33
N GLY A 207 -0.57 -10.43 9.40
CA GLY A 207 -0.46 -10.90 10.78
C GLY A 207 -1.70 -11.70 11.18
N ALA A 208 -1.51 -12.91 11.74
CA ALA A 208 -2.58 -13.59 12.43
C ALA A 208 -2.99 -12.80 13.69
N ARG A 209 -4.30 -12.56 13.85
CA ARG A 209 -4.87 -11.91 15.03
C ARG A 209 -4.49 -12.71 16.27
N ARG A 210 -3.64 -12.16 17.14
CA ARG A 210 -3.41 -12.71 18.48
C ARG A 210 -4.43 -12.14 19.47
N PRO A 211 -4.95 -12.95 20.43
CA PRO A 211 -5.80 -12.42 21.48
C PRO A 211 -5.06 -11.33 22.27
N GLN A 212 -5.75 -10.23 22.58
CA GLN A 212 -5.21 -9.17 23.42
C GLN A 212 -4.85 -9.72 24.80
N ALA A 213 -3.55 -9.70 25.12
CA ALA A 213 -3.11 -9.85 26.50
C ALA A 213 -3.31 -8.51 27.21
N ASN A 214 -3.98 -8.50 28.36
CA ASN A 214 -4.08 -7.35 29.25
C ASN A 214 -2.65 -6.96 29.70
N LEU A 215 -2.11 -5.88 29.13
CA LEU A 215 -0.78 -5.39 29.46
C LEU A 215 -0.83 -4.59 30.74
N VAL A 216 -0.20 -5.12 31.79
CA VAL A 216 0.11 -4.40 33.04
C VAL A 216 1.07 -3.26 32.72
N ALA A 217 0.86 -2.11 33.35
CA ALA A 217 1.68 -0.91 33.18
C ALA A 217 3.17 -1.20 33.54
N GLY A 218 4.01 -1.31 32.54
CA GLY A 218 5.46 -1.51 32.59
C GLY A 218 6.13 -0.74 31.43
N SER A 219 7.46 -0.72 31.38
CA SER A 219 8.23 -0.14 30.26
C SER A 219 7.75 -0.69 28.91
N PRO A 220 7.85 0.08 27.81
CA PRO A 220 7.47 -0.40 26.48
C PRO A 220 8.21 -1.70 26.14
N VAL A 221 7.47 -2.73 25.76
CA VAL A 221 8.09 -3.95 25.25
C VAL A 221 8.72 -3.62 23.89
N THR A 222 10.03 -3.76 23.81
CA THR A 222 10.77 -3.55 22.56
C THR A 222 10.55 -4.73 21.64
N VAL A 223 9.91 -4.50 20.49
CA VAL A 223 9.69 -5.49 19.44
C VAL A 223 10.43 -5.05 18.18
N LYS A 224 11.56 -5.69 17.91
CA LYS A 224 12.32 -5.42 16.67
C LYS A 224 11.72 -6.21 15.51
N VAL A 225 11.62 -5.54 14.36
CA VAL A 225 11.14 -6.13 13.11
C VAL A 225 12.28 -6.12 12.09
N ALA A 226 12.49 -7.24 11.42
CA ALA A 226 13.47 -7.39 10.36
C ALA A 226 12.76 -7.89 9.08
N PRO A 227 12.15 -6.99 8.29
CA PRO A 227 11.48 -7.37 7.05
C PRO A 227 12.50 -7.83 5.99
N GLY A 228 12.05 -8.69 5.07
CA GLY A 228 12.81 -9.03 3.88
C GLY A 228 13.03 -7.83 2.95
N PRO A 229 13.87 -7.96 1.92
CA PRO A 229 14.06 -6.90 0.94
C PRO A 229 12.82 -6.72 0.04
N VAL A 230 12.53 -5.48 -0.30
CA VAL A 230 11.56 -5.14 -1.35
C VAL A 230 12.16 -5.52 -2.70
N GLU A 231 11.45 -6.32 -3.48
CA GLU A 231 11.87 -6.72 -4.81
C GLU A 231 11.19 -5.81 -5.85
N THR A 232 12.01 -5.19 -6.69
CA THR A 232 11.56 -4.39 -7.84
C THR A 232 11.91 -5.15 -9.09
N THR A 233 10.93 -5.42 -9.96
CA THR A 233 11.11 -6.14 -11.22
C THR A 233 10.94 -5.21 -12.41
N ALA A 234 11.63 -5.48 -13.49
CA ALA A 234 11.46 -4.80 -14.78
C ALA A 234 11.46 -5.80 -15.92
N ARG A 235 10.71 -5.48 -16.97
CA ARG A 235 10.70 -6.21 -18.25
C ARG A 235 10.98 -5.22 -19.37
N VAL A 236 11.87 -5.62 -20.29
CA VAL A 236 12.21 -4.83 -21.46
C VAL A 236 12.12 -5.70 -22.71
N THR A 237 11.66 -5.13 -23.81
CA THR A 237 11.76 -5.75 -25.14
C THR A 237 12.80 -4.98 -25.94
N VAL A 238 13.83 -5.67 -26.43
CA VAL A 238 14.93 -5.07 -27.16
C VAL A 238 15.07 -5.71 -28.54
N THR A 239 15.20 -4.88 -29.54
CA THR A 239 15.49 -5.29 -30.92
C THR A 239 16.94 -4.93 -31.25
N TYR A 240 17.71 -5.93 -31.68
CA TYR A 240 19.09 -5.79 -32.12
C TYR A 240 19.22 -6.06 -33.63
N ALA A 241 20.08 -5.30 -34.31
CA ALA A 241 20.54 -5.66 -35.62
C ALA A 241 21.44 -6.93 -35.55
N ILE A 242 21.48 -7.73 -36.61
CA ILE A 242 22.47 -8.77 -36.79
C ILE A 242 23.14 -8.67 -38.17
N SER A 243 24.42 -9.06 -38.23
CA SER A 243 25.17 -9.18 -39.46
C SER A 243 25.73 -10.60 -39.57
N ARG A 244 25.85 -11.08 -40.83
CA ARG A 244 26.53 -12.34 -41.13
C ARG A 244 28.04 -12.10 -41.26
#